data_67c34e388d9454c0ea9f2cabe5b9b407
#
_entry.id   67c34e388d9454c0ea9f2cabe5b9b407
#
_cell.length_a   1.000
_cell.length_b   1.000
_cell.length_c   1.000
_cell.angle_alpha   90.00
_cell.angle_beta   90.00
_cell.angle_gamma   90.00
#
_symmetry.space_group_name_H-M   'P 1'
#
loop_
_entity.id
_entity.type
_entity.pdbx_description
1 polymer ?
#
loop_
_entity_poly.entity_id
_entity_poly.type
_entity_poly.pdbx_seq_one_letter_code
_entity_poly.pdbx_strand_id
1 'polypeptide(L)'
;MKFEAPRGTQDVLPAQQPLWEKVIREAEELCASYGYGHISTPVFEDTELFARTSGQGSDVVQKEMYTFTDRGDRSLTLRPEATASVARAYVQHGLYREPQPVKTFFIGPIYRYAAPQRGKFREFWQLNVEAMGSDDPAIDAEIIQLFSELLRRLEIEGWWLELNSIGDRNCRPAYLEKLNAWLDEHAHELDEDTLAKRNTTPLRVFDNLPQKPEPVQRVLETAPKIGESLCDECQAHFDAVCRYLDAYGVEYRLTPTLVRGLDYYTRTTFEFMAEALGAALSLAGGGRYDYLIEEIGGPSTPAVGIASGIERLVLSLQEQGSEIPAREVDVFFAVEDNGVRGDVLAALAELRRSGRAADTDYAGRSLKGQLTQAGRVGAKATVIARAEGATVRRAGEKDEEFGSLAEAVESL
;
A
#
# COMPACT_ATOMS: atom_id res chain seq x y z
N MET A 1 28.08 -21.75 2.10
CA MET A 1 27.57 -20.39 1.79
C MET A 1 26.18 -20.32 2.41
N LYS A 2 25.87 -19.29 3.24
CA LYS A 2 24.54 -19.09 3.82
C LYS A 2 23.78 -18.17 2.88
N PHE A 3 22.58 -18.59 2.44
CA PHE A 3 21.72 -17.73 1.63
C PHE A 3 20.94 -16.75 2.51
N GLU A 4 20.80 -15.55 2.04
CA GLU A 4 20.04 -14.47 2.67
C GLU A 4 19.10 -13.83 1.63
N ALA A 5 18.06 -13.13 2.10
CA ALA A 5 17.17 -12.38 1.21
C ALA A 5 17.98 -11.32 0.42
N PRO A 6 17.65 -11.06 -0.85
CA PRO A 6 18.31 -10.02 -1.64
C PRO A 6 18.25 -8.65 -0.95
N ARG A 7 19.29 -7.83 -1.14
CA ARG A 7 19.36 -6.51 -0.53
C ARG A 7 18.13 -5.65 -0.91
N GLY A 8 17.45 -5.14 0.10
CA GLY A 8 16.25 -4.28 -0.09
C GLY A 8 14.95 -5.06 -0.21
N THR A 9 14.97 -6.38 0.01
CA THR A 9 13.77 -7.20 0.19
C THR A 9 13.70 -7.69 1.65
N GLN A 10 12.54 -8.19 2.05
CA GLN A 10 12.31 -8.72 3.38
C GLN A 10 11.36 -9.92 3.35
N ASP A 11 11.53 -10.82 4.31
CA ASP A 11 10.53 -11.85 4.61
C ASP A 11 9.54 -11.30 5.64
N VAL A 12 8.24 -11.48 5.41
CA VAL A 12 7.22 -11.22 6.43
C VAL A 12 6.95 -12.52 7.17
N LEU A 13 7.49 -12.63 8.38
CA LEU A 13 7.41 -13.86 9.16
C LEU A 13 6.01 -14.08 9.77
N PRO A 14 5.65 -15.34 10.13
CA PRO A 14 4.32 -15.65 10.68
C PRO A 14 3.89 -14.79 11.86
N ALA A 15 4.84 -14.35 12.70
CA ALA A 15 4.55 -13.48 13.84
C ALA A 15 4.17 -12.03 13.42
N GLN A 16 4.52 -11.62 12.21
CA GLN A 16 4.22 -10.27 11.66
C GLN A 16 2.95 -10.27 10.79
N GLN A 17 2.57 -11.44 10.25
CA GLN A 17 1.43 -11.59 9.34
C GLN A 17 0.11 -11.04 9.88
N PRO A 18 -0.27 -11.20 11.16
CA PRO A 18 -1.57 -10.72 11.63
C PRO A 18 -1.79 -9.22 11.43
N LEU A 19 -0.73 -8.41 11.54
CA LEU A 19 -0.83 -6.96 11.31
C LEU A 19 -0.98 -6.64 9.82
N TRP A 20 -0.27 -7.37 8.95
CA TRP A 20 -0.41 -7.28 7.51
C TRP A 20 -1.83 -7.68 7.05
N GLU A 21 -2.32 -8.81 7.55
CA GLU A 21 -3.67 -9.31 7.29
C GLU A 21 -4.75 -8.31 7.74
N LYS A 22 -4.55 -7.63 8.89
CA LYS A 22 -5.44 -6.55 9.34
C LYS A 22 -5.49 -5.43 8.30
N VAL A 23 -4.34 -4.91 7.89
CA VAL A 23 -4.27 -3.79 6.92
C VAL A 23 -4.90 -4.16 5.60
N ILE A 24 -4.59 -5.34 5.06
CA ILE A 24 -5.11 -5.80 3.77
C ILE A 24 -6.63 -5.99 3.85
N ARG A 25 -7.15 -6.66 4.87
CA ARG A 25 -8.58 -6.90 5.05
C ARG A 25 -9.35 -5.59 5.17
N GLU A 26 -8.92 -4.66 6.02
CA GLU A 26 -9.59 -3.37 6.16
C GLU A 26 -9.62 -2.59 4.84
N ALA A 27 -8.54 -2.66 4.05
CA ALA A 27 -8.48 -2.04 2.73
C ALA A 27 -9.46 -2.70 1.73
N GLU A 28 -9.50 -4.03 1.67
CA GLU A 28 -10.40 -4.78 0.79
C GLU A 28 -11.88 -4.52 1.12
N GLU A 29 -12.26 -4.63 2.41
CA GLU A 29 -13.62 -4.39 2.88
C GLU A 29 -14.07 -2.95 2.63
N LEU A 30 -13.17 -1.99 2.86
CA LEU A 30 -13.46 -0.58 2.60
C LEU A 30 -13.64 -0.32 1.11
N CYS A 31 -12.71 -0.74 0.26
CA CYS A 31 -12.82 -0.58 -1.19
C CYS A 31 -14.12 -1.20 -1.73
N ALA A 32 -14.48 -2.39 -1.25
CA ALA A 32 -15.74 -3.03 -1.63
C ALA A 32 -16.97 -2.20 -1.22
N SER A 33 -16.95 -1.56 -0.03
CA SER A 33 -18.05 -0.72 0.45
C SER A 33 -18.24 0.56 -0.36
N TYR A 34 -17.19 1.03 -1.07
CA TYR A 34 -17.24 2.16 -2.00
C TYR A 34 -17.52 1.71 -3.45
N GLY A 35 -17.75 0.41 -3.69
CA GLY A 35 -18.04 -0.13 -5.01
C GLY A 35 -16.82 -0.32 -5.91
N TYR A 36 -15.61 -0.37 -5.36
CA TYR A 36 -14.41 -0.70 -6.10
C TYR A 36 -14.26 -2.22 -6.23
N GLY A 37 -14.06 -2.72 -7.45
CA GLY A 37 -13.80 -4.13 -7.73
C GLY A 37 -12.32 -4.47 -7.65
N HIS A 38 -11.98 -5.64 -7.10
CA HIS A 38 -10.58 -6.09 -7.06
C HIS A 38 -10.10 -6.47 -8.47
N ILE A 39 -8.95 -5.93 -8.87
CA ILE A 39 -8.25 -6.28 -10.11
C ILE A 39 -6.85 -6.82 -9.81
N SER A 40 -6.46 -7.89 -10.50
CA SER A 40 -5.09 -8.42 -10.47
C SER A 40 -4.48 -8.30 -11.85
N THR A 41 -3.26 -7.78 -11.94
CA THR A 41 -2.50 -7.66 -13.19
C THR A 41 -1.22 -8.50 -13.12
N PRO A 42 -0.60 -8.85 -14.25
CA PRO A 42 0.69 -9.54 -14.26
C PRO A 42 1.76 -8.79 -13.47
N VAL A 43 2.72 -9.53 -12.89
CA VAL A 43 3.85 -8.98 -12.15
C VAL A 43 4.83 -8.25 -13.07
N PHE A 44 4.91 -8.62 -14.33
CA PHE A 44 5.74 -7.99 -15.36
C PHE A 44 4.89 -7.61 -16.57
N GLU A 45 5.31 -6.56 -17.24
CA GLU A 45 4.68 -5.99 -18.43
C GLU A 45 5.74 -5.72 -19.49
N ASP A 46 5.30 -5.35 -20.69
CA ASP A 46 6.19 -4.77 -21.70
C ASP A 46 6.84 -3.49 -21.15
N THR A 47 8.15 -3.37 -21.32
CA THR A 47 8.94 -2.22 -20.81
C THR A 47 8.42 -0.89 -21.35
N GLU A 48 7.93 -0.89 -22.58
CA GLU A 48 7.43 0.30 -23.26
C GLU A 48 6.18 0.87 -22.57
N LEU A 49 5.36 0.02 -21.89
CA LEU A 49 4.22 0.50 -21.14
C LEU A 49 4.65 1.52 -20.08
N PHE A 50 5.66 1.18 -19.27
CA PHE A 50 6.13 2.08 -18.22
C PHE A 50 6.92 3.26 -18.76
N ALA A 51 7.69 3.07 -19.83
CA ALA A 51 8.44 4.15 -20.48
C ALA A 51 7.52 5.26 -21.01
N ARG A 52 6.33 4.88 -21.55
CA ARG A 52 5.34 5.85 -22.02
C ARG A 52 4.56 6.52 -20.90
N THR A 53 4.15 5.75 -19.90
CA THR A 53 3.22 6.26 -18.86
C THR A 53 3.93 7.03 -17.77
N SER A 54 5.08 6.55 -17.28
CA SER A 54 5.76 7.17 -16.12
C SER A 54 6.62 8.39 -16.48
N GLY A 55 6.79 8.66 -17.80
CA GLY A 55 7.63 9.74 -18.31
C GLY A 55 9.11 9.35 -18.38
N GLN A 56 9.74 9.63 -19.53
CA GLN A 56 11.17 9.31 -19.76
C GLN A 56 12.11 10.05 -18.78
N GLY A 57 11.66 11.16 -18.18
CA GLY A 57 12.41 11.94 -17.19
C GLY A 57 12.23 11.47 -15.74
N SER A 58 11.34 10.52 -15.47
CA SER A 58 11.10 10.06 -14.12
C SER A 58 12.23 9.17 -13.58
N ASP A 59 12.55 9.28 -12.29
CA ASP A 59 13.56 8.41 -11.66
C ASP A 59 13.18 6.93 -11.76
N VAL A 60 11.88 6.64 -11.77
CA VAL A 60 11.35 5.28 -11.92
C VAL A 60 11.83 4.66 -13.22
N VAL A 61 11.67 5.37 -14.36
CA VAL A 61 12.06 4.87 -15.70
C VAL A 61 13.59 4.87 -15.85
N GLN A 62 14.27 5.92 -15.40
CA GLN A 62 15.70 6.06 -15.62
C GLN A 62 16.58 5.17 -14.74
N LYS A 63 16.14 4.89 -13.50
CA LYS A 63 17.04 4.30 -12.48
C LYS A 63 16.44 3.15 -11.66
N GLU A 64 15.10 3.04 -11.59
CA GLU A 64 14.48 2.15 -10.61
C GLU A 64 13.78 0.91 -11.23
N MET A 65 13.69 0.78 -12.55
CA MET A 65 13.08 -0.40 -13.19
C MET A 65 13.97 -1.62 -13.13
N TYR A 66 13.36 -2.80 -12.85
CA TYR A 66 13.96 -4.11 -13.05
C TYR A 66 13.56 -4.65 -14.41
N THR A 67 14.41 -4.42 -15.42
CA THR A 67 14.17 -4.79 -16.81
C THR A 67 14.99 -6.01 -17.19
N PHE A 68 14.41 -6.93 -17.95
CA PHE A 68 15.05 -8.14 -18.45
C PHE A 68 14.51 -8.53 -19.84
N THR A 69 15.28 -9.31 -20.56
CA THR A 69 14.85 -9.87 -21.85
C THR A 69 14.40 -11.30 -21.66
N ASP A 70 13.23 -11.66 -22.21
CA ASP A 70 12.73 -13.01 -22.18
C ASP A 70 13.37 -13.86 -23.29
N ARG A 71 13.03 -15.17 -23.34
CA ARG A 71 13.55 -16.09 -24.36
C ARG A 71 13.08 -15.78 -25.80
N GLY A 72 12.12 -14.89 -25.96
CA GLY A 72 11.61 -14.42 -27.26
C GLY A 72 12.12 -13.03 -27.61
N ASP A 73 13.22 -12.59 -27.00
CA ASP A 73 13.86 -11.29 -27.19
C ASP A 73 12.96 -10.07 -26.91
N ARG A 74 11.91 -10.24 -26.07
CA ARG A 74 11.03 -9.16 -25.64
C ARG A 74 11.58 -8.51 -24.39
N SER A 75 11.58 -7.17 -24.36
CA SER A 75 11.96 -6.40 -23.17
C SER A 75 10.79 -6.34 -22.20
N LEU A 76 10.95 -6.92 -21.03
CA LEU A 76 9.96 -6.96 -19.97
C LEU A 76 10.49 -6.28 -18.71
N THR A 77 9.58 -5.69 -17.93
CA THR A 77 9.91 -4.99 -16.69
C THR A 77 9.00 -5.47 -15.56
N LEU A 78 9.57 -5.81 -14.41
CA LEU A 78 8.79 -5.99 -13.18
C LEU A 78 8.08 -4.66 -12.87
N ARG A 79 6.77 -4.69 -12.65
CA ARG A 79 5.96 -3.48 -12.47
C ARG A 79 6.50 -2.58 -11.36
N PRO A 80 6.90 -1.32 -11.67
CA PRO A 80 7.38 -0.37 -10.67
C PRO A 80 6.23 0.41 -10.00
N GLU A 81 5.01 0.25 -10.53
CA GLU A 81 3.74 0.82 -10.05
C GLU A 81 2.58 0.04 -10.67
N ALA A 82 1.35 0.18 -10.14
CA ALA A 82 0.22 -0.61 -10.62
C ALA A 82 -0.70 0.15 -11.60
N THR A 83 -0.74 1.48 -11.55
CA THR A 83 -1.67 2.32 -12.33
C THR A 83 -1.55 2.06 -13.83
N ALA A 84 -0.33 2.00 -14.39
CA ALA A 84 -0.11 1.70 -15.81
C ALA A 84 -0.62 0.30 -16.19
N SER A 85 -0.40 -0.71 -15.34
CA SER A 85 -0.90 -2.07 -15.57
C SER A 85 -2.42 -2.14 -15.52
N VAL A 86 -3.05 -1.40 -14.61
CA VAL A 86 -4.51 -1.30 -14.50
C VAL A 86 -5.08 -0.57 -15.71
N ALA A 87 -4.49 0.55 -16.12
CA ALA A 87 -4.89 1.30 -17.32
C ALA A 87 -4.75 0.44 -18.61
N ARG A 88 -3.65 -0.33 -18.74
CA ARG A 88 -3.48 -1.27 -19.85
C ARG A 88 -4.58 -2.34 -19.83
N ALA A 89 -4.92 -2.90 -18.67
CA ALA A 89 -6.02 -3.86 -18.55
C ALA A 89 -7.37 -3.23 -18.94
N TYR A 90 -7.64 -1.98 -18.50
CA TYR A 90 -8.83 -1.22 -18.87
C TYR A 90 -8.97 -1.09 -20.41
N VAL A 91 -7.89 -0.75 -21.10
CA VAL A 91 -7.87 -0.64 -22.57
C VAL A 91 -8.00 -2.01 -23.23
N GLN A 92 -7.16 -2.98 -22.84
CA GLN A 92 -7.08 -4.31 -23.46
C GLN A 92 -8.39 -5.07 -23.38
N HIS A 93 -9.09 -4.98 -22.25
CA HIS A 93 -10.36 -5.69 -22.04
C HIS A 93 -11.59 -4.87 -22.40
N GLY A 94 -11.40 -3.64 -22.90
CA GLY A 94 -12.49 -2.78 -23.35
C GLY A 94 -13.41 -2.31 -22.22
N LEU A 95 -12.87 -2.14 -20.99
CA LEU A 95 -13.66 -1.72 -19.84
C LEU A 95 -14.25 -0.32 -19.99
N TYR A 96 -13.75 0.50 -20.91
CA TYR A 96 -14.33 1.77 -21.29
C TYR A 96 -15.74 1.65 -21.93
N ARG A 97 -16.19 0.43 -22.26
CA ARG A 97 -17.54 0.15 -22.76
C ARG A 97 -18.51 -0.25 -21.65
N GLU A 98 -18.01 -0.53 -20.46
CA GLU A 98 -18.81 -0.82 -19.28
C GLU A 98 -19.39 0.48 -18.69
N PRO A 99 -20.38 0.40 -17.78
CA PRO A 99 -20.85 1.59 -17.06
C PRO A 99 -19.71 2.34 -16.38
N GLN A 100 -19.65 3.66 -16.60
CA GLN A 100 -18.59 4.54 -16.09
C GLN A 100 -19.05 5.27 -14.82
N PRO A 101 -18.13 5.63 -13.91
CA PRO A 101 -16.70 5.26 -13.93
C PRO A 101 -16.45 3.79 -13.57
N VAL A 102 -15.45 3.18 -14.19
CA VAL A 102 -14.92 1.88 -13.74
C VAL A 102 -14.05 2.11 -12.52
N LYS A 103 -14.43 1.53 -11.41
CA LYS A 103 -13.80 1.67 -10.09
C LYS A 103 -13.10 0.36 -9.73
N THR A 104 -11.78 0.39 -9.59
CA THR A 104 -10.98 -0.80 -9.27
C THR A 104 -10.00 -0.54 -8.14
N PHE A 105 -9.70 -1.59 -7.35
CA PHE A 105 -8.55 -1.57 -6.45
C PHE A 105 -7.64 -2.77 -6.73
N PHE A 106 -6.37 -2.58 -6.46
CA PHE A 106 -5.31 -3.57 -6.60
C PHE A 106 -4.52 -3.66 -5.29
N ILE A 107 -4.18 -4.87 -4.85
CA ILE A 107 -3.23 -5.11 -3.77
C ILE A 107 -2.22 -6.14 -4.24
N GLY A 108 -0.94 -5.81 -4.20
CA GLY A 108 0.11 -6.73 -4.61
C GLY A 108 1.51 -6.13 -4.62
N PRO A 109 2.53 -6.98 -4.95
CA PRO A 109 3.93 -6.56 -4.91
C PRO A 109 4.29 -5.63 -6.07
N ILE A 110 5.14 -4.66 -5.77
CA ILE A 110 5.72 -3.66 -6.67
C ILE A 110 7.24 -3.73 -6.53
N TYR A 111 7.98 -3.40 -7.60
CA TYR A 111 9.42 -3.59 -7.67
C TYR A 111 10.13 -2.32 -8.12
N ARG A 112 11.01 -1.75 -7.25
CA ARG A 112 11.80 -0.56 -7.58
C ARG A 112 13.24 -0.71 -7.11
N TYR A 113 14.20 -0.51 -7.98
CA TYR A 113 15.63 -0.52 -7.63
C TYR A 113 16.03 0.76 -6.87
N ALA A 114 15.30 1.07 -5.82
CA ALA A 114 15.56 2.22 -4.98
C ALA A 114 16.69 1.97 -3.99
N ALA A 115 17.30 3.06 -3.49
CA ALA A 115 18.20 2.97 -2.35
C ALA A 115 17.39 2.54 -1.12
N PRO A 116 17.75 1.43 -0.46
CA PRO A 116 17.04 0.95 0.72
C PRO A 116 17.10 1.98 1.86
N GLN A 117 15.94 2.31 2.38
CA GLN A 117 15.75 3.14 3.57
C GLN A 117 14.65 2.50 4.42
N ARG A 118 14.50 2.92 5.66
CA ARG A 118 13.40 2.44 6.49
C ARG A 118 12.04 2.78 5.83
N GLY A 119 11.19 1.77 5.66
CA GLY A 119 9.91 1.92 4.93
C GLY A 119 10.03 2.08 3.41
N LYS A 120 11.25 1.92 2.82
CA LYS A 120 11.48 1.92 1.37
C LYS A 120 12.25 0.66 0.97
N PHE A 121 11.54 -0.26 0.33
CA PHE A 121 12.03 -1.55 -0.11
C PHE A 121 12.14 -1.62 -1.63
N ARG A 122 12.87 -2.61 -2.14
CA ARG A 122 12.97 -2.91 -3.57
C ARG A 122 11.82 -3.79 -4.07
N GLU A 123 11.26 -4.60 -3.19
CA GLU A 123 9.99 -5.27 -3.32
C GLU A 123 9.11 -4.83 -2.15
N PHE A 124 7.93 -4.30 -2.44
CA PHE A 124 6.99 -3.82 -1.45
C PHE A 124 5.55 -4.01 -1.95
N TRP A 125 4.62 -4.14 -1.03
CA TRP A 125 3.22 -4.29 -1.38
C TRP A 125 2.54 -2.92 -1.46
N GLN A 126 1.67 -2.78 -2.46
CA GLN A 126 0.96 -1.53 -2.70
C GLN A 126 -0.55 -1.80 -2.79
N LEU A 127 -1.32 -0.97 -2.10
CA LEU A 127 -2.73 -0.73 -2.36
C LEU A 127 -2.82 0.37 -3.40
N ASN A 128 -3.49 0.11 -4.52
CA ASN A 128 -3.90 1.12 -5.48
C ASN A 128 -5.41 1.14 -5.57
N VAL A 129 -6.00 2.33 -5.66
CA VAL A 129 -7.43 2.55 -5.91
C VAL A 129 -7.54 3.48 -7.10
N GLU A 130 -8.25 3.05 -8.14
CA GLU A 130 -8.32 3.75 -9.43
C GLU A 130 -9.77 3.91 -9.88
N ALA A 131 -10.16 5.12 -10.27
CA ALA A 131 -11.45 5.42 -10.88
C ALA A 131 -11.20 6.01 -12.27
N MET A 132 -11.67 5.32 -13.30
CA MET A 132 -11.44 5.65 -14.71
C MET A 132 -12.77 5.93 -15.40
N GLY A 133 -12.86 7.02 -16.18
CA GLY A 133 -14.05 7.38 -16.95
C GLY A 133 -14.94 8.46 -16.33
N SER A 134 -14.41 9.28 -15.40
CA SER A 134 -15.13 10.44 -14.87
C SER A 134 -14.20 11.65 -14.72
N ASP A 135 -14.65 12.80 -15.15
CA ASP A 135 -14.02 14.10 -14.95
C ASP A 135 -14.68 14.90 -13.79
N ASP A 136 -15.69 14.31 -13.13
CA ASP A 136 -16.35 14.93 -11.98
C ASP A 136 -15.36 15.08 -10.79
N PRO A 137 -15.15 16.29 -10.24
CA PRO A 137 -14.30 16.50 -9.08
C PRO A 137 -14.76 15.75 -7.81
N ALA A 138 -16.00 15.28 -7.76
CA ALA A 138 -16.51 14.50 -6.65
C ALA A 138 -15.78 13.14 -6.52
N ILE A 139 -15.30 12.55 -7.63
CA ILE A 139 -14.57 11.28 -7.58
C ILE A 139 -13.15 11.45 -7.03
N ASP A 140 -12.52 12.63 -7.24
CA ASP A 140 -11.24 12.98 -6.61
C ASP A 140 -11.41 13.04 -5.08
N ALA A 141 -12.46 13.74 -4.63
CA ALA A 141 -12.77 13.85 -3.21
C ALA A 141 -13.16 12.49 -2.59
N GLU A 142 -13.86 11.61 -3.34
CA GLU A 142 -14.22 10.26 -2.88
C GLU A 142 -12.97 9.41 -2.61
N ILE A 143 -11.99 9.40 -3.53
CA ILE A 143 -10.76 8.62 -3.36
C ILE A 143 -9.95 9.13 -2.16
N ILE A 144 -9.87 10.45 -1.99
CA ILE A 144 -9.21 11.05 -0.84
C ILE A 144 -9.94 10.66 0.46
N GLN A 145 -11.25 10.76 0.48
CA GLN A 145 -12.07 10.42 1.64
C GLN A 145 -12.00 8.92 1.96
N LEU A 146 -12.00 8.04 0.95
CA LEU A 146 -11.80 6.60 1.13
C LEU A 146 -10.50 6.29 1.86
N PHE A 147 -9.40 6.92 1.46
CA PHE A 147 -8.12 6.67 2.11
C PHE A 147 -8.06 7.27 3.52
N SER A 148 -8.65 8.45 3.75
CA SER A 148 -8.82 9.02 5.09
C SER A 148 -9.58 8.07 6.02
N GLU A 149 -10.63 7.43 5.50
CA GLU A 149 -11.42 6.44 6.24
C GLU A 149 -10.62 5.16 6.53
N LEU A 150 -9.75 4.73 5.60
CA LEU A 150 -8.84 3.60 5.84
C LEU A 150 -7.89 3.91 7.01
N LEU A 151 -7.29 5.09 7.04
CA LEU A 151 -6.42 5.49 8.15
C LEU A 151 -7.18 5.52 9.48
N ARG A 152 -8.43 6.01 9.47
CA ARG A 152 -9.30 6.03 10.65
C ARG A 152 -9.63 4.62 11.14
N ARG A 153 -9.99 3.67 10.24
CA ARG A 153 -10.28 2.27 10.60
C ARG A 153 -9.05 1.53 11.12
N LEU A 154 -7.90 1.85 10.59
CA LEU A 154 -6.62 1.33 11.06
C LEU A 154 -6.14 2.01 12.36
N GLU A 155 -6.85 3.05 12.83
CA GLU A 155 -6.47 3.84 14.01
C GLU A 155 -5.07 4.47 13.87
N ILE A 156 -4.67 4.83 12.63
CA ILE A 156 -3.43 5.55 12.39
C ILE A 156 -3.67 7.02 12.71
N GLU A 157 -2.90 7.57 13.65
CA GLU A 157 -3.00 8.94 14.13
C GLU A 157 -1.87 9.82 13.59
N GLY A 158 -1.99 11.15 13.78
CA GLY A 158 -0.91 12.11 13.46
C GLY A 158 -0.63 12.27 11.97
N TRP A 159 -1.54 11.87 11.09
CA TRP A 159 -1.42 12.11 9.66
C TRP A 159 -2.03 13.46 9.26
N TRP A 160 -1.62 13.96 8.11
CA TRP A 160 -2.23 15.13 7.46
C TRP A 160 -2.27 14.93 5.94
N LEU A 161 -3.20 15.61 5.30
CA LEU A 161 -3.36 15.61 3.86
C LEU A 161 -2.78 16.89 3.26
N GLU A 162 -1.87 16.76 2.31
CA GLU A 162 -1.42 17.83 1.45
C GLU A 162 -2.17 17.77 0.12
N LEU A 163 -2.64 18.92 -0.36
CA LEU A 163 -3.47 19.03 -1.55
C LEU A 163 -2.96 20.17 -2.45
N ASN A 164 -2.93 19.92 -3.75
CA ASN A 164 -2.57 20.91 -4.77
C ASN A 164 -3.28 20.63 -6.09
N SER A 165 -3.26 21.60 -6.99
CA SER A 165 -3.57 21.42 -8.41
C SER A 165 -2.34 21.76 -9.25
N ILE A 166 -1.94 20.84 -10.12
CA ILE A 166 -0.82 21.04 -11.05
C ILE A 166 -1.28 21.41 -12.48
N GLY A 167 -2.55 21.78 -12.61
CA GLY A 167 -3.13 22.16 -13.89
C GLY A 167 -3.14 21.04 -14.93
N ASP A 168 -3.48 21.40 -16.16
CA ASP A 168 -3.53 20.48 -17.29
C ASP A 168 -2.71 21.00 -18.50
N ARG A 169 -2.85 20.37 -19.65
CA ARG A 169 -2.15 20.76 -20.87
C ARG A 169 -2.53 22.15 -21.41
N ASN A 170 -3.60 22.75 -20.92
CA ASN A 170 -4.05 24.08 -21.37
C ASN A 170 -3.34 25.20 -20.59
N CYS A 171 -3.17 25.05 -19.27
CA CYS A 171 -2.56 26.09 -18.43
C CYS A 171 -1.07 25.84 -18.11
N ARG A 172 -0.63 24.57 -18.09
CA ARG A 172 0.75 24.21 -17.73
C ARG A 172 1.84 24.82 -18.62
N PRO A 173 1.72 24.89 -19.96
CA PRO A 173 2.77 25.47 -20.80
C PRO A 173 3.15 26.92 -20.43
N ALA A 174 2.17 27.80 -20.28
CA ALA A 174 2.40 29.19 -19.91
C ALA A 174 3.02 29.35 -18.51
N TYR A 175 2.66 28.46 -17.58
CA TYR A 175 3.28 28.43 -16.26
C TYR A 175 4.75 27.96 -16.35
N LEU A 176 5.05 26.93 -17.14
CA LEU A 176 6.42 26.41 -17.30
C LEU A 176 7.35 27.45 -17.94
N GLU A 177 6.86 28.29 -18.84
CA GLU A 177 7.63 29.41 -19.38
C GLU A 177 8.02 30.40 -18.27
N LYS A 178 7.06 30.76 -17.38
CA LYS A 178 7.33 31.64 -16.23
C LYS A 178 8.31 31.01 -15.24
N LEU A 179 8.10 29.72 -14.92
CA LEU A 179 8.97 28.99 -13.99
C LEU A 179 10.39 28.89 -14.55
N ASN A 180 10.56 28.53 -15.84
CA ASN A 180 11.88 28.41 -16.44
C ASN A 180 12.60 29.76 -16.51
N ALA A 181 11.92 30.85 -16.85
CA ALA A 181 12.51 32.19 -16.82
C ALA A 181 12.98 32.55 -15.40
N TRP A 182 12.18 32.25 -14.39
CA TRP A 182 12.55 32.46 -12.99
C TRP A 182 13.76 31.59 -12.57
N LEU A 183 13.78 30.31 -12.97
CA LEU A 183 14.90 29.40 -12.68
C LEU A 183 16.20 29.86 -13.36
N ASP A 184 16.13 30.46 -14.56
CA ASP A 184 17.28 31.07 -15.25
C ASP A 184 17.86 32.23 -14.47
N GLU A 185 17.02 33.13 -13.98
CA GLU A 185 17.44 34.29 -13.20
C GLU A 185 18.13 33.89 -11.88
N HIS A 186 17.64 32.83 -11.22
CA HIS A 186 18.12 32.35 -9.93
C HIS A 186 19.08 31.16 -10.01
N ALA A 187 19.56 30.81 -11.21
CA ALA A 187 20.39 29.60 -11.44
C ALA A 187 21.64 29.53 -10.54
N HIS A 188 22.21 30.68 -10.18
CA HIS A 188 23.40 30.79 -9.33
C HIS A 188 23.12 30.52 -7.83
N GLU A 189 21.87 30.42 -7.41
CA GLU A 189 21.40 30.17 -6.04
C GLU A 189 20.86 28.73 -5.88
N LEU A 190 20.76 27.97 -6.98
CA LEU A 190 20.16 26.63 -7.01
C LEU A 190 21.23 25.53 -7.04
N ASP A 191 20.88 24.36 -6.52
CA ASP A 191 21.74 23.17 -6.56
C ASP A 191 21.70 22.48 -7.94
N GLU A 192 22.67 21.59 -8.19
CA GLU A 192 22.81 20.86 -9.46
C GLU A 192 21.59 19.97 -9.74
N ASP A 193 20.98 19.35 -8.71
CA ASP A 193 19.78 18.51 -8.85
C ASP A 193 18.60 19.34 -9.36
N THR A 194 18.36 20.49 -8.77
CA THR A 194 17.30 21.42 -9.17
C THR A 194 17.52 21.91 -10.61
N LEU A 195 18.76 22.26 -10.97
CA LEU A 195 19.10 22.71 -12.34
C LEU A 195 18.96 21.58 -13.36
N ALA A 196 19.28 20.33 -13.00
CA ALA A 196 19.09 19.18 -13.88
C ALA A 196 17.58 18.94 -14.17
N LYS A 197 16.73 19.05 -13.17
CA LYS A 197 15.26 18.89 -13.30
C LYS A 197 14.62 19.97 -14.17
N ARG A 198 15.15 21.21 -14.16
CA ARG A 198 14.70 22.30 -15.02
C ARG A 198 14.60 21.89 -16.50
N ASN A 199 15.54 21.11 -16.99
CA ASN A 199 15.64 20.76 -18.40
C ASN A 199 14.78 19.56 -18.81
N THR A 200 14.36 18.75 -17.86
CA THR A 200 13.63 17.50 -18.12
C THR A 200 12.18 17.57 -17.64
N THR A 201 11.97 17.98 -16.40
CA THR A 201 10.67 18.00 -15.71
C THR A 201 10.59 19.21 -14.77
N PRO A 202 10.43 20.46 -15.32
CA PRO A 202 10.55 21.68 -14.50
C PRO A 202 9.68 21.72 -13.25
N LEU A 203 8.46 21.16 -13.29
CA LEU A 203 7.59 21.05 -12.09
C LEU A 203 8.28 20.32 -10.93
N ARG A 204 9.16 19.36 -11.22
CA ARG A 204 9.82 18.52 -10.19
C ARG A 204 10.99 19.25 -9.50
N VAL A 205 11.25 20.50 -9.80
CA VAL A 205 12.22 21.30 -9.02
C VAL A 205 11.79 21.44 -7.55
N PHE A 206 10.49 21.31 -7.29
CA PHE A 206 9.92 21.31 -5.94
C PHE A 206 9.95 19.93 -5.24
N ASP A 207 10.33 18.85 -5.96
CA ASP A 207 10.42 17.51 -5.35
C ASP A 207 11.38 17.52 -4.17
N ASN A 208 10.94 16.89 -3.06
CA ASN A 208 11.72 16.77 -1.84
C ASN A 208 12.21 18.12 -1.29
N LEU A 209 11.44 19.20 -1.50
CA LEU A 209 11.80 20.54 -1.06
C LEU A 209 12.28 20.60 0.40
N PRO A 210 11.63 19.95 1.38
CA PRO A 210 12.10 19.94 2.77
C PRO A 210 13.47 19.27 3.00
N GLN A 211 13.95 18.47 2.04
CA GLN A 211 15.23 17.77 2.11
C GLN A 211 16.36 18.49 1.38
N LYS A 212 16.04 19.57 0.63
CA LYS A 212 17.05 20.40 -0.05
C LYS A 212 17.82 21.27 0.96
N PRO A 213 19.02 21.74 0.59
CA PRO A 213 19.76 22.72 1.41
C PRO A 213 18.89 23.95 1.74
N GLU A 214 18.94 24.44 2.97
CA GLU A 214 18.11 25.56 3.44
C GLU A 214 18.16 26.81 2.53
N PRO A 215 19.33 27.23 1.96
CA PRO A 215 19.37 28.34 1.01
C PRO A 215 18.53 28.06 -0.25
N VAL A 216 18.58 26.84 -0.79
CA VAL A 216 17.80 26.44 -1.97
C VAL A 216 16.30 26.40 -1.66
N GLN A 217 15.91 25.93 -0.46
CA GLN A 217 14.52 25.95 -0.02
C GLN A 217 13.96 27.38 -0.05
N ARG A 218 14.68 28.34 0.58
CA ARG A 218 14.27 29.76 0.64
C ARG A 218 14.10 30.36 -0.75
N VAL A 219 15.00 30.03 -1.68
CA VAL A 219 14.92 30.51 -3.05
C VAL A 219 13.68 29.93 -3.73
N LEU A 220 13.49 28.61 -3.69
CA LEU A 220 12.34 27.93 -4.30
C LEU A 220 10.98 28.31 -3.69
N GLU A 221 10.93 28.78 -2.44
CA GLU A 221 9.72 29.33 -1.83
C GLU A 221 9.22 30.57 -2.58
N THR A 222 10.09 31.36 -3.17
CA THR A 222 9.74 32.57 -3.94
C THR A 222 9.43 32.30 -5.41
N ALA A 223 9.67 31.06 -5.90
CA ALA A 223 9.37 30.69 -7.27
C ALA A 223 7.86 30.78 -7.58
N PRO A 224 7.48 31.11 -8.82
CA PRO A 224 6.08 31.08 -9.24
C PRO A 224 5.42 29.73 -8.93
N LYS A 225 4.19 29.74 -8.45
CA LYS A 225 3.42 28.53 -8.17
C LYS A 225 2.35 28.33 -9.24
N ILE A 226 2.10 27.08 -9.60
CA ILE A 226 1.13 26.76 -10.66
C ILE A 226 -0.30 27.18 -10.32
N GLY A 227 -0.66 27.19 -9.04
CA GLY A 227 -1.97 27.67 -8.56
C GLY A 227 -2.30 29.10 -9.00
N GLU A 228 -1.29 29.95 -9.24
CA GLU A 228 -1.46 31.31 -9.73
C GLU A 228 -1.66 31.40 -11.27
N SER A 229 -1.60 30.26 -11.97
CA SER A 229 -1.63 30.19 -13.43
C SER A 229 -2.61 29.13 -13.95
N LEU A 230 -3.53 28.65 -13.11
CA LEU A 230 -4.57 27.74 -13.52
C LEU A 230 -5.52 28.42 -14.51
N CYS A 231 -6.02 27.67 -15.50
CA CYS A 231 -7.15 28.11 -16.30
C CYS A 231 -8.47 28.01 -15.50
N ASP A 232 -9.50 28.69 -15.96
CA ASP A 232 -10.79 28.75 -15.26
C ASP A 232 -11.37 27.36 -14.98
N GLU A 233 -11.21 26.41 -15.91
CA GLU A 233 -11.67 25.03 -15.75
C GLU A 233 -10.90 24.28 -14.65
N CYS A 234 -9.57 24.39 -14.63
CA CYS A 234 -8.75 23.77 -13.60
C CYS A 234 -8.99 24.38 -12.22
N GLN A 235 -9.19 25.70 -12.16
CA GLN A 235 -9.54 26.39 -10.93
C GLN A 235 -10.91 25.96 -10.40
N ALA A 236 -11.94 25.94 -11.27
CA ALA A 236 -13.29 25.52 -10.90
C ALA A 236 -13.32 24.06 -10.43
N HIS A 237 -12.55 23.17 -11.09
CA HIS A 237 -12.40 21.78 -10.69
C HIS A 237 -11.78 21.68 -9.27
N PHE A 238 -10.68 22.37 -9.06
CA PHE A 238 -9.97 22.35 -7.77
C PHE A 238 -10.82 22.90 -6.62
N ASP A 239 -11.52 24.04 -6.88
CA ASP A 239 -12.46 24.62 -5.89
C ASP A 239 -13.60 23.65 -5.56
N ALA A 240 -14.05 22.86 -6.53
CA ALA A 240 -15.08 21.85 -6.30
C ALA A 240 -14.54 20.68 -5.46
N VAL A 241 -13.32 20.19 -5.73
CA VAL A 241 -12.66 19.16 -4.88
C VAL A 241 -12.57 19.64 -3.44
N CYS A 242 -12.10 20.88 -3.20
CA CYS A 242 -12.02 21.45 -1.86
C CYS A 242 -13.40 21.48 -1.17
N ARG A 243 -14.43 21.97 -1.84
CA ARG A 243 -15.81 22.00 -1.28
C ARG A 243 -16.33 20.60 -0.94
N TYR A 244 -16.02 19.58 -1.75
CA TYR A 244 -16.45 18.21 -1.48
C TYR A 244 -15.68 17.57 -0.33
N LEU A 245 -14.39 17.87 -0.19
CA LEU A 245 -13.61 17.45 0.99
C LEU A 245 -14.16 18.09 2.28
N ASP A 246 -14.51 19.39 2.23
CA ASP A 246 -15.16 20.07 3.34
C ASP A 246 -16.49 19.39 3.71
N ALA A 247 -17.30 19.02 2.70
CA ALA A 247 -18.56 18.31 2.91
C ALA A 247 -18.36 16.89 3.50
N TYR A 248 -17.27 16.21 3.16
CA TYR A 248 -16.88 14.94 3.77
C TYR A 248 -16.24 15.10 5.16
N GLY A 249 -15.91 16.31 5.58
CA GLY A 249 -15.22 16.57 6.84
C GLY A 249 -13.75 16.11 6.83
N VAL A 250 -13.12 16.10 5.66
CA VAL A 250 -11.70 15.76 5.50
C VAL A 250 -10.88 17.04 5.58
N GLU A 251 -10.02 17.14 6.59
CA GLU A 251 -9.08 18.24 6.73
C GLU A 251 -7.92 18.10 5.75
N TYR A 252 -7.51 19.24 5.14
CA TYR A 252 -6.38 19.29 4.21
C TYR A 252 -5.57 20.56 4.35
N ARG A 253 -4.33 20.50 3.88
CA ARG A 253 -3.41 21.65 3.79
C ARG A 253 -3.15 21.94 2.31
N LEU A 254 -3.37 23.16 1.88
CA LEU A 254 -2.97 23.58 0.54
C LEU A 254 -1.45 23.72 0.51
N THR A 255 -0.79 22.92 -0.34
CA THR A 255 0.66 22.87 -0.49
C THR A 255 1.03 23.21 -1.94
N PRO A 256 1.21 24.50 -2.31
CA PRO A 256 1.43 24.94 -3.69
C PRO A 256 2.68 24.35 -4.37
N THR A 257 3.59 23.78 -3.59
CA THR A 257 4.81 23.11 -4.06
C THR A 257 4.66 21.60 -4.20
N LEU A 258 3.49 21.05 -3.82
CA LEU A 258 3.26 19.61 -3.95
C LEU A 258 3.19 19.21 -5.43
N VAL A 259 4.14 18.42 -5.85
CA VAL A 259 4.20 17.74 -7.14
C VAL A 259 4.41 16.25 -6.91
N ARG A 260 4.18 15.42 -7.93
CA ARG A 260 4.32 13.97 -7.82
C ARG A 260 5.47 13.46 -8.68
N GLY A 261 6.07 12.34 -8.27
CA GLY A 261 7.24 11.73 -8.92
C GLY A 261 6.98 11.05 -10.26
N LEU A 262 5.76 11.14 -10.81
CA LEU A 262 5.35 10.57 -12.10
C LEU A 262 4.75 11.68 -12.97
N ASP A 263 5.07 11.69 -14.27
CA ASP A 263 4.78 12.82 -15.14
C ASP A 263 3.33 12.83 -15.68
N TYR A 264 2.59 11.74 -15.53
CA TYR A 264 1.21 11.61 -16.04
C TYR A 264 0.16 12.43 -15.27
N TYR A 265 0.49 12.94 -14.09
CA TYR A 265 -0.50 13.64 -13.26
C TYR A 265 -0.98 14.95 -13.90
N THR A 266 -2.27 15.22 -13.71
CA THR A 266 -2.99 16.43 -14.14
C THR A 266 -3.86 16.94 -13.00
N ARG A 267 -4.23 18.22 -13.03
CA ARG A 267 -5.20 18.82 -12.09
C ARG A 267 -4.91 18.48 -10.63
N THR A 268 -5.79 17.73 -9.97
CA THR A 268 -5.67 17.39 -8.55
C THR A 268 -4.48 16.48 -8.26
N THR A 269 -3.64 16.88 -7.32
CA THR A 269 -2.59 16.04 -6.71
C THR A 269 -2.68 16.11 -5.19
N PHE A 270 -2.41 15.01 -4.53
CA PHE A 270 -2.50 14.94 -3.07
C PHE A 270 -1.52 13.90 -2.49
N GLU A 271 -1.19 14.11 -1.21
CA GLU A 271 -0.31 13.21 -0.46
C GLU A 271 -0.72 13.16 1.00
N PHE A 272 -0.87 11.94 1.52
CA PHE A 272 -1.07 11.68 2.94
C PHE A 272 0.28 11.50 3.60
N MET A 273 0.57 12.35 4.56
CA MET A 273 1.81 12.37 5.31
C MET A 273 1.56 11.99 6.75
N ALA A 274 2.56 11.40 7.40
CA ALA A 274 2.56 11.20 8.86
C ALA A 274 3.94 11.48 9.42
N GLU A 275 4.02 11.82 10.70
CA GLU A 275 5.28 11.82 11.42
C GLU A 275 5.60 10.41 11.91
N ALA A 276 6.69 9.86 11.39
CA ALA A 276 7.21 8.59 11.86
C ALA A 276 8.70 8.74 12.18
N LEU A 277 9.13 8.36 13.38
CA LEU A 277 10.53 8.39 13.84
C LEU A 277 11.21 9.78 13.71
N GLY A 278 10.43 10.85 13.87
CA GLY A 278 10.98 12.22 13.78
C GLY A 278 11.23 12.71 12.34
N ALA A 279 10.68 12.03 11.34
CA ALA A 279 10.70 12.47 9.94
C ALA A 279 9.32 12.34 9.31
N ALA A 280 8.99 13.26 8.40
CA ALA A 280 7.76 13.16 7.60
C ALA A 280 7.84 11.95 6.65
N LEU A 281 6.86 11.06 6.73
CA LEU A 281 6.72 9.87 5.89
C LEU A 281 5.45 9.99 5.04
N SER A 282 5.59 9.83 3.74
CA SER A 282 4.45 9.70 2.84
C SER A 282 3.80 8.34 3.03
N LEU A 283 2.56 8.30 3.51
CA LEU A 283 1.76 7.07 3.64
C LEU A 283 1.16 6.66 2.31
N ALA A 284 0.63 7.64 1.57
CA ALA A 284 0.01 7.44 0.26
C ALA A 284 0.10 8.70 -0.56
N GLY A 285 -0.01 8.54 -1.86
CA GLY A 285 -0.09 9.67 -2.74
C GLY A 285 -0.83 9.35 -4.02
N GLY A 286 -1.50 10.35 -4.55
CA GLY A 286 -2.35 10.18 -5.71
C GLY A 286 -2.59 11.48 -6.46
N GLY A 287 -3.53 11.39 -7.37
CA GLY A 287 -3.97 12.51 -8.19
C GLY A 287 -4.65 12.06 -9.46
N ARG A 288 -5.09 13.02 -10.25
CA ARG A 288 -5.75 12.84 -11.53
C ARG A 288 -4.72 12.61 -12.64
N TYR A 289 -5.07 11.80 -13.65
CA TYR A 289 -4.19 11.46 -14.78
C TYR A 289 -5.01 11.29 -16.08
N ASP A 290 -5.54 12.39 -16.59
CA ASP A 290 -6.55 12.40 -17.65
C ASP A 290 -6.04 11.95 -19.03
N TYR A 291 -4.72 11.86 -19.24
CA TYR A 291 -4.15 11.55 -20.56
C TYR A 291 -3.50 10.16 -20.64
N LEU A 292 -3.26 9.50 -19.51
CA LEU A 292 -2.52 8.25 -19.45
C LEU A 292 -3.14 7.13 -20.29
N ILE A 293 -4.47 7.01 -20.28
CA ILE A 293 -5.19 5.97 -21.05
C ILE A 293 -5.07 6.23 -22.55
N GLU A 294 -5.12 7.50 -22.97
CA GLU A 294 -4.91 7.90 -24.38
C GLU A 294 -3.47 7.63 -24.83
N GLU A 295 -2.48 7.90 -23.99
CA GLU A 295 -1.04 7.67 -24.27
C GLU A 295 -0.69 6.20 -24.52
N ILE A 296 -1.45 5.27 -23.93
CA ILE A 296 -1.28 3.84 -24.15
C ILE A 296 -2.20 3.28 -25.26
N GLY A 297 -2.85 4.17 -26.04
CA GLY A 297 -3.67 3.80 -27.19
C GLY A 297 -5.14 3.52 -26.89
N GLY A 298 -5.63 3.88 -25.72
CA GLY A 298 -7.04 3.85 -25.36
C GLY A 298 -7.81 5.10 -25.82
N PRO A 299 -9.11 5.17 -25.56
CA PRO A 299 -9.88 6.40 -25.75
C PRO A 299 -9.46 7.46 -24.72
N SER A 300 -9.72 8.75 -25.03
CA SER A 300 -9.57 9.82 -24.03
C SER A 300 -10.47 9.53 -22.83
N THR A 301 -9.86 9.33 -21.67
CA THR A 301 -10.55 8.83 -20.47
C THR A 301 -9.98 9.53 -19.25
N PRO A 302 -10.73 10.45 -18.64
CA PRO A 302 -10.33 11.05 -17.36
C PRO A 302 -10.22 9.98 -16.27
N ALA A 303 -9.19 10.10 -15.43
CA ALA A 303 -8.98 9.13 -14.37
C ALA A 303 -8.30 9.77 -13.15
N VAL A 304 -8.53 9.18 -11.98
CA VAL A 304 -7.92 9.57 -10.72
C VAL A 304 -7.63 8.33 -9.89
N GLY A 305 -6.52 8.35 -9.14
CA GLY A 305 -6.15 7.21 -8.30
C GLY A 305 -5.27 7.59 -7.13
N ILE A 306 -5.08 6.63 -6.24
CA ILE A 306 -4.18 6.71 -5.08
C ILE A 306 -3.38 5.43 -4.95
N ALA A 307 -2.14 5.55 -4.50
CA ALA A 307 -1.26 4.43 -4.19
C ALA A 307 -0.67 4.58 -2.78
N SER A 308 -0.75 3.50 -1.99
CA SER A 308 -0.19 3.41 -0.63
C SER A 308 0.67 2.16 -0.47
N GLY A 309 1.84 2.30 0.14
CA GLY A 309 2.66 1.15 0.53
C GLY A 309 2.12 0.48 1.80
N ILE A 310 1.81 -0.82 1.71
CA ILE A 310 1.32 -1.59 2.88
C ILE A 310 2.34 -1.57 4.02
N GLU A 311 3.64 -1.70 3.70
CA GLU A 311 4.72 -1.62 4.68
C GLU A 311 4.69 -0.33 5.50
N ARG A 312 4.32 0.79 4.88
CA ARG A 312 4.28 2.08 5.56
C ARG A 312 3.11 2.17 6.54
N LEU A 313 1.95 1.60 6.17
CA LEU A 313 0.80 1.50 7.07
C LEU A 313 1.12 0.56 8.26
N VAL A 314 1.72 -0.60 7.98
CA VAL A 314 2.16 -1.54 9.02
C VAL A 314 3.21 -0.90 9.93
N LEU A 315 4.17 -0.16 9.37
CA LEU A 315 5.19 0.54 10.15
C LEU A 315 4.56 1.60 11.08
N SER A 316 3.61 2.39 10.58
CA SER A 316 2.90 3.38 11.39
C SER A 316 2.17 2.74 12.57
N LEU A 317 1.47 1.62 12.33
CA LEU A 317 0.81 0.85 13.39
C LEU A 317 1.81 0.31 14.43
N GLN A 318 2.96 -0.21 14.00
CA GLN A 318 4.01 -0.70 14.90
C GLN A 318 4.59 0.42 15.76
N GLU A 319 4.82 1.60 15.19
CA GLU A 319 5.36 2.76 15.92
C GLU A 319 4.40 3.35 16.94
N GLN A 320 3.10 3.25 16.66
CA GLN A 320 2.05 3.61 17.61
C GLN A 320 1.85 2.57 18.72
N GLY A 321 2.58 1.44 18.66
CA GLY A 321 2.46 0.37 19.65
C GLY A 321 1.19 -0.46 19.49
N SER A 322 0.61 -0.51 18.29
CA SER A 322 -0.54 -1.37 18.01
C SER A 322 -0.20 -2.82 18.34
N GLU A 323 -1.05 -3.46 19.15
CA GLU A 323 -0.88 -4.86 19.50
C GLU A 323 -0.95 -5.73 18.23
N ILE A 324 0.03 -6.60 18.07
CA ILE A 324 -0.02 -7.63 17.04
C ILE A 324 -0.89 -8.75 17.58
N PRO A 325 -2.05 -9.06 16.97
CA PRO A 325 -2.88 -10.17 17.42
C PRO A 325 -2.06 -11.46 17.45
N ALA A 326 -1.95 -12.07 18.60
CA ALA A 326 -1.28 -13.36 18.70
C ALA A 326 -2.07 -14.40 17.89
N ARG A 327 -1.35 -15.20 17.10
CA ARG A 327 -1.97 -16.37 16.47
C ARG A 327 -2.15 -17.41 17.55
N GLU A 328 -3.36 -17.45 18.12
CA GLU A 328 -3.70 -18.39 19.18
C GLU A 328 -4.11 -19.74 18.60
N VAL A 329 -3.72 -20.81 19.30
CA VAL A 329 -4.23 -22.17 19.07
C VAL A 329 -5.40 -22.38 20.01
N ASP A 330 -6.58 -22.70 19.52
CA ASP A 330 -7.75 -22.92 20.40
C ASP A 330 -7.52 -24.13 21.28
N VAL A 331 -6.98 -25.22 20.72
CA VAL A 331 -6.75 -26.48 21.43
C VAL A 331 -5.40 -27.08 21.09
N PHE A 332 -4.58 -27.37 22.10
CA PHE A 332 -3.35 -28.14 21.94
C PHE A 332 -3.48 -29.51 22.63
N PHE A 333 -3.24 -30.57 21.89
CA PHE A 333 -3.23 -31.94 22.46
C PHE A 333 -1.82 -32.36 22.87
N ALA A 334 -1.64 -32.60 24.15
CA ALA A 334 -0.45 -33.22 24.71
C ALA A 334 -0.71 -34.73 24.89
N VAL A 335 0.09 -35.57 24.23
CA VAL A 335 -0.06 -37.02 24.25
C VAL A 335 0.86 -37.61 25.30
N GLU A 336 0.31 -38.17 26.37
CA GLU A 336 1.09 -38.83 27.41
C GLU A 336 1.36 -40.30 27.02
N ASP A 337 0.36 -41.00 26.45
CA ASP A 337 0.48 -42.35 25.94
C ASP A 337 0.36 -42.36 24.40
N ASN A 338 1.36 -42.92 23.72
CA ASN A 338 1.35 -43.05 22.26
C ASN A 338 0.21 -43.94 21.72
N GLY A 339 -0.37 -44.82 22.55
CA GLY A 339 -1.51 -45.65 22.17
C GLY A 339 -2.74 -44.83 21.73
N VAL A 340 -2.95 -43.65 22.32
CA VAL A 340 -4.11 -42.76 22.01
C VAL A 340 -3.81 -41.74 20.89
N ARG A 341 -2.64 -41.82 20.28
CA ARG A 341 -2.25 -40.84 19.24
C ARG A 341 -3.21 -40.87 18.04
N GLY A 342 -3.73 -42.03 17.67
CA GLY A 342 -4.74 -42.15 16.60
C GLY A 342 -6.01 -41.37 16.90
N ASP A 343 -6.51 -41.48 18.11
CA ASP A 343 -7.72 -40.81 18.57
C ASP A 343 -7.52 -39.28 18.63
N VAL A 344 -6.34 -38.84 19.12
CA VAL A 344 -5.96 -37.42 19.11
C VAL A 344 -5.92 -36.86 17.68
N LEU A 345 -5.39 -37.61 16.71
CA LEU A 345 -5.35 -37.15 15.30
C LEU A 345 -6.79 -37.08 14.71
N ALA A 346 -7.68 -37.98 15.11
CA ALA A 346 -9.08 -37.92 14.71
C ALA A 346 -9.79 -36.69 15.31
N ALA A 347 -9.59 -36.41 16.60
CA ALA A 347 -10.12 -35.23 17.28
C ALA A 347 -9.57 -33.91 16.68
N LEU A 348 -8.27 -33.84 16.36
CA LEU A 348 -7.68 -32.73 15.66
C LEU A 348 -8.36 -32.48 14.31
N ALA A 349 -8.61 -33.54 13.54
CA ALA A 349 -9.26 -33.42 12.24
C ALA A 349 -10.69 -32.89 12.34
N GLU A 350 -11.41 -33.28 13.38
CA GLU A 350 -12.77 -32.82 13.65
C GLU A 350 -12.82 -31.37 14.07
N LEU A 351 -11.98 -30.92 15.02
CA LEU A 351 -11.87 -29.54 15.44
C LEU A 351 -11.47 -28.63 14.28
N ARG A 352 -10.52 -29.04 13.47
CA ARG A 352 -10.10 -28.29 12.27
C ARG A 352 -11.20 -28.17 11.22
N ARG A 353 -12.03 -29.21 11.03
CA ARG A 353 -13.20 -29.17 10.13
C ARG A 353 -14.29 -28.19 10.66
N SER A 354 -14.40 -28.02 11.95
CA SER A 354 -15.31 -27.03 12.56
C SER A 354 -14.73 -25.61 12.56
N GLY A 355 -13.55 -25.38 11.97
CA GLY A 355 -12.89 -24.07 11.86
C GLY A 355 -12.05 -23.68 13.09
N ARG A 356 -11.87 -24.59 14.08
CA ARG A 356 -11.04 -24.33 15.25
C ARG A 356 -9.57 -24.61 15.00
N ALA A 357 -8.70 -23.74 15.52
CA ALA A 357 -7.26 -23.92 15.45
C ALA A 357 -6.84 -24.99 16.48
N ALA A 358 -6.41 -26.16 16.03
CA ALA A 358 -6.00 -27.25 16.90
C ALA A 358 -4.63 -27.81 16.47
N ASP A 359 -3.76 -28.13 17.45
CA ASP A 359 -2.41 -28.63 17.20
C ASP A 359 -1.98 -29.69 18.22
N THR A 360 -0.86 -30.39 17.95
CA THR A 360 -0.25 -31.38 18.83
C THR A 360 1.26 -31.42 18.63
N ASP A 361 1.97 -32.17 19.45
CA ASP A 361 3.42 -32.35 19.27
C ASP A 361 3.75 -33.33 18.15
N TYR A 362 4.53 -32.89 17.19
CA TYR A 362 5.10 -33.70 16.10
C TYR A 362 6.61 -33.94 16.25
N ALA A 363 7.24 -33.38 17.31
CA ALA A 363 8.68 -33.45 17.50
C ALA A 363 9.08 -34.56 18.51
N GLY A 364 8.14 -35.37 19.00
CA GLY A 364 8.41 -36.46 19.95
C GLY A 364 8.88 -35.97 21.33
N ARG A 365 8.42 -34.80 21.78
CA ARG A 365 8.78 -34.25 23.08
C ARG A 365 8.16 -35.05 24.22
N SER A 366 8.84 -35.05 25.38
CA SER A 366 8.21 -35.52 26.61
C SER A 366 6.96 -34.72 26.95
N LEU A 367 6.05 -35.27 27.76
CA LEU A 367 4.84 -34.56 28.20
C LEU A 367 5.14 -33.14 28.71
N LYS A 368 6.16 -32.99 29.56
CA LYS A 368 6.63 -31.64 30.00
C LYS A 368 7.00 -30.72 28.82
N GLY A 369 7.67 -31.26 27.82
CA GLY A 369 8.04 -30.53 26.61
C GLY A 369 6.83 -30.13 25.77
N GLN A 370 5.84 -31.02 25.66
CA GLN A 370 4.57 -30.75 24.96
C GLN A 370 3.76 -29.65 25.65
N LEU A 371 3.64 -29.69 26.99
CA LEU A 371 3.00 -28.64 27.78
C LEU A 371 3.70 -27.29 27.67
N THR A 372 5.03 -27.30 27.63
CA THR A 372 5.81 -26.08 27.34
C THR A 372 5.50 -25.55 25.93
N GLN A 373 5.35 -26.44 24.96
CA GLN A 373 5.01 -26.08 23.59
C GLN A 373 3.58 -25.48 23.52
N ALA A 374 2.60 -26.09 24.19
CA ALA A 374 1.25 -25.56 24.30
C ALA A 374 1.23 -24.09 24.78
N GLY A 375 2.00 -23.78 25.84
CA GLY A 375 2.15 -22.40 26.30
C GLY A 375 2.84 -21.47 25.29
N ARG A 376 3.83 -21.96 24.54
CA ARG A 376 4.52 -21.15 23.50
C ARG A 376 3.65 -20.81 22.31
N VAL A 377 2.71 -21.67 21.95
CA VAL A 377 1.76 -21.44 20.84
C VAL A 377 0.50 -20.71 21.30
N GLY A 378 0.43 -20.28 22.57
CA GLY A 378 -0.74 -19.56 23.10
C GLY A 378 -2.00 -20.38 23.10
N ALA A 379 -1.91 -21.69 23.43
CA ALA A 379 -3.10 -22.55 23.44
C ALA A 379 -4.10 -22.10 24.50
N LYS A 380 -5.35 -21.83 24.10
CA LYS A 380 -6.46 -21.48 25.01
C LYS A 380 -6.84 -22.66 25.92
N ALA A 381 -6.84 -23.85 25.34
CA ALA A 381 -7.04 -25.10 26.07
C ALA A 381 -5.93 -26.10 25.71
N THR A 382 -5.45 -26.84 26.72
CA THR A 382 -4.53 -27.97 26.53
C THR A 382 -5.20 -29.23 26.98
N VAL A 383 -5.38 -30.21 26.10
CA VAL A 383 -5.90 -31.53 26.39
C VAL A 383 -4.76 -32.50 26.58
N ILE A 384 -4.61 -33.06 27.74
CA ILE A 384 -3.63 -34.11 28.06
C ILE A 384 -4.32 -35.45 27.84
N ALA A 385 -3.99 -36.15 26.75
CA ALA A 385 -4.59 -37.41 26.38
C ALA A 385 -3.81 -38.61 26.95
N ARG A 386 -4.51 -39.55 27.60
CA ARG A 386 -3.98 -40.77 28.22
C ARG A 386 -4.72 -41.99 27.68
N ALA A 387 -4.21 -43.18 28.00
CA ALA A 387 -4.88 -44.45 27.67
C ALA A 387 -6.28 -44.54 28.34
N GLU A 388 -6.42 -44.03 29.55
CA GLU A 388 -7.66 -43.95 30.28
C GLU A 388 -7.93 -42.49 30.66
N GLY A 389 -8.91 -41.86 29.95
CA GLY A 389 -9.34 -40.50 30.18
C GLY A 389 -8.47 -39.38 29.56
N ALA A 390 -8.84 -38.16 29.88
CA ALA A 390 -8.13 -36.95 29.46
C ALA A 390 -8.28 -35.83 30.51
N THR A 391 -7.30 -34.93 30.54
CA THR A 391 -7.37 -33.71 31.35
C THR A 391 -7.44 -32.50 30.45
N VAL A 392 -8.41 -31.60 30.65
CA VAL A 392 -8.48 -30.29 30.00
C VAL A 392 -7.96 -29.23 30.96
N ARG A 393 -6.98 -28.47 30.44
CA ARG A 393 -6.37 -27.36 31.16
C ARG A 393 -6.60 -26.04 30.41
N ARG A 394 -7.17 -25.05 31.11
CA ARG A 394 -7.34 -23.69 30.63
C ARG A 394 -6.61 -22.69 31.53
N ALA A 395 -6.14 -21.58 30.96
CA ALA A 395 -5.43 -20.57 31.76
C ALA A 395 -6.34 -19.95 32.82
N GLY A 396 -5.89 -19.97 34.08
CA GLY A 396 -6.67 -19.40 35.22
C GLY A 396 -7.78 -20.27 35.77
N GLU A 397 -7.99 -21.47 35.22
CA GLU A 397 -9.00 -22.42 35.67
C GLU A 397 -8.37 -23.65 36.32
N LYS A 398 -9.17 -24.43 37.04
CA LYS A 398 -8.73 -25.72 37.55
C LYS A 398 -8.75 -26.75 36.45
N ASP A 399 -7.78 -27.68 36.48
CA ASP A 399 -7.75 -28.82 35.57
C ASP A 399 -9.03 -29.64 35.71
N GLU A 400 -9.67 -29.97 34.59
CA GLU A 400 -10.88 -30.81 34.52
C GLU A 400 -10.51 -32.18 34.01
N GLU A 401 -10.93 -33.24 34.74
CA GLU A 401 -10.68 -34.64 34.40
C GLU A 401 -11.90 -35.25 33.70
N PHE A 402 -11.68 -36.00 32.63
CA PHE A 402 -12.70 -36.67 31.82
C PHE A 402 -12.41 -38.16 31.70
N GLY A 403 -13.46 -38.98 31.68
CA GLY A 403 -13.32 -40.43 31.53
C GLY A 403 -12.86 -40.88 30.16
N SER A 404 -12.98 -40.03 29.14
CA SER A 404 -12.54 -40.32 27.78
C SER A 404 -12.04 -39.05 27.07
N LEU A 405 -11.24 -39.24 26.02
CA LEU A 405 -10.82 -38.15 25.12
C LEU A 405 -12.03 -37.51 24.43
N ALA A 406 -13.05 -38.32 24.08
CA ALA A 406 -14.26 -37.80 23.42
C ALA A 406 -15.01 -36.83 24.30
N GLU A 407 -15.26 -37.18 25.58
CA GLU A 407 -15.90 -36.28 26.55
C GLU A 407 -15.10 -34.97 26.73
N ALA A 408 -13.78 -35.06 26.81
CA ALA A 408 -12.92 -33.90 26.90
C ALA A 408 -13.02 -32.97 25.66
N VAL A 409 -13.12 -33.54 24.46
CA VAL A 409 -13.30 -32.78 23.20
C VAL A 409 -14.69 -32.14 23.14
N GLU A 410 -15.73 -32.82 23.58
CA GLU A 410 -17.09 -32.27 23.65
C GLU A 410 -17.22 -31.10 24.65
N SER A 411 -16.39 -31.05 25.68
CA SER A 411 -16.36 -29.98 26.68
C SER A 411 -15.66 -28.68 26.20
N LEU A 412 -14.97 -28.76 25.10
CA LEU A 412 -14.21 -27.63 24.53
C LEU A 412 -15.11 -26.63 23.83
#